data_63b48d8350b802cf168ed6a7a9ed423d
#
_entry.id   63b48d8350b802cf168ed6a7a9ed423d
#
_cell.length_a   1.000
_cell.length_b   1.000
_cell.length_c   1.000
_cell.angle_alpha   90.00
_cell.angle_beta   90.00
_cell.angle_gamma   90.00
#
_symmetry.space_group_name_H-M   'P 1'
#
loop_
_entity.id
_entity.type
_entity.pdbx_description
1 polymer ?
#
loop_
_entity_poly.entity_id
_entity_poly.type
_entity_poly.pdbx_seq_one_letter_code
_entity_poly.pdbx_strand_id
1 'polypeptide(L)'
;MMLYLTGAQQSVVDSNWQSPQTEVSKSLGGYISSTQVPNNALNSLFDLLSMQTLRQRTSETLGFALVNKFSVPVKNVTVKIVQEEDALAKFRIAVVPLSDKFYMEHIDNRYSEPMQADWYDAAEELTIVEELAAGSGLGIWLQRYIPDKLNEKTDAELVEDFLAEENNINAQTVTAGKLKTVENVQIMFNYEETETQG
;
A
#
# COMPACT_ATOMS: atom_id res chain seq x y z
N MET A 1 2.80 8.03 -14.57
CA MET A 1 3.30 7.11 -13.51
C MET A 1 2.43 5.87 -13.43
N MET A 2 3.00 4.71 -13.12
CA MET A 2 2.24 3.46 -12.99
C MET A 2 2.68 2.71 -11.74
N LEU A 3 1.71 2.15 -11.01
CA LEU A 3 1.95 1.33 -9.81
C LEU A 3 1.83 -0.15 -10.18
N TYR A 4 2.83 -0.93 -9.79
CA TYR A 4 2.89 -2.36 -10.05
C TYR A 4 2.97 -3.14 -8.74
N LEU A 5 2.45 -4.36 -8.74
CA LEU A 5 2.74 -5.33 -7.69
C LEU A 5 4.21 -5.77 -7.78
N THR A 6 4.72 -6.34 -6.70
CA THR A 6 6.03 -6.97 -6.62
C THR A 6 5.88 -8.45 -6.27
N GLY A 7 6.89 -9.27 -6.39
CA GLY A 7 6.72 -10.59 -5.81
C GLY A 7 7.37 -11.77 -6.49
N ALA A 8 8.42 -11.62 -7.29
CA ALA A 8 9.13 -12.80 -7.75
C ALA A 8 10.54 -12.89 -7.17
N GLN A 9 10.99 -14.12 -7.02
CA GLN A 9 12.39 -14.45 -6.82
C GLN A 9 13.14 -14.39 -8.17
N GLN A 10 14.45 -14.15 -8.11
CA GLN A 10 15.30 -13.99 -9.28
C GLN A 10 15.20 -15.11 -10.33
N SER A 11 14.92 -16.35 -9.91
CA SER A 11 14.85 -17.52 -10.78
C SER A 11 13.68 -17.54 -11.77
N VAL A 12 12.71 -16.64 -11.61
CA VAL A 12 11.49 -16.57 -12.45
C VAL A 12 11.31 -15.23 -13.14
N VAL A 13 12.34 -14.37 -13.10
CA VAL A 13 12.32 -13.05 -13.75
C VAL A 13 12.72 -13.19 -15.21
N ASP A 14 12.03 -12.47 -16.08
CA ASP A 14 12.38 -12.40 -17.50
C ASP A 14 13.64 -11.53 -17.77
N SER A 15 13.99 -11.36 -19.04
CA SER A 15 15.13 -10.52 -19.46
C SER A 15 14.99 -9.04 -19.11
N ASN A 16 13.77 -8.57 -18.82
CA ASN A 16 13.47 -7.20 -18.42
C ASN A 16 13.36 -7.07 -16.89
N TRP A 17 13.75 -8.08 -16.14
CA TRP A 17 13.66 -8.16 -14.69
C TRP A 17 12.22 -8.08 -14.16
N GLN A 18 11.23 -8.45 -14.98
CA GLN A 18 9.85 -8.53 -14.57
C GLN A 18 9.49 -9.93 -14.10
N SER A 19 8.82 -10.00 -12.98
CA SER A 19 8.24 -11.24 -12.50
C SER A 19 6.96 -11.58 -13.27
N PRO A 20 6.51 -12.85 -13.26
CA PRO A 20 5.18 -13.23 -13.70
C PRO A 20 4.09 -12.43 -12.99
N GLN A 21 2.84 -12.64 -13.40
CA GLN A 21 1.69 -12.06 -12.71
C GLN A 21 1.68 -12.48 -11.23
N THR A 22 1.40 -11.50 -10.38
CA THR A 22 1.39 -11.68 -8.92
C THR A 22 0.01 -11.32 -8.39
N GLU A 23 -0.49 -12.09 -7.43
CA GLU A 23 -1.66 -11.74 -6.64
C GLU A 23 -1.31 -10.67 -5.62
N VAL A 24 -2.27 -9.81 -5.27
CA VAL A 24 -2.06 -8.72 -4.28
C VAL A 24 -1.52 -9.27 -2.95
N SER A 25 -2.10 -10.35 -2.46
CA SER A 25 -1.69 -11.00 -1.20
C SER A 25 -0.25 -11.51 -1.17
N LYS A 26 0.38 -11.63 -2.34
CA LYS A 26 1.76 -12.09 -2.55
C LYS A 26 2.70 -10.95 -2.97
N SER A 27 2.25 -9.71 -2.90
CA SER A 27 3.06 -8.53 -3.21
C SER A 27 3.94 -8.17 -2.02
N LEU A 28 5.00 -8.94 -1.82
CA LEU A 28 5.86 -8.93 -0.62
C LEU A 28 7.26 -8.37 -0.89
N GLY A 29 7.38 -7.46 -1.83
CA GLY A 29 8.69 -6.99 -2.32
C GLY A 29 9.28 -7.94 -3.38
N GLY A 30 10.60 -7.87 -3.61
CA GLY A 30 11.24 -8.60 -4.69
C GLY A 30 11.28 -7.80 -5.99
N TYR A 31 11.15 -8.47 -7.14
CA TYR A 31 11.14 -7.84 -8.46
C TYR A 31 9.76 -7.29 -8.81
N ILE A 32 9.73 -6.31 -9.73
CA ILE A 32 8.47 -5.77 -10.25
C ILE A 32 7.71 -6.87 -11.00
N SER A 33 6.44 -7.03 -10.67
CA SER A 33 5.52 -7.93 -11.37
C SER A 33 5.02 -7.29 -12.67
N SER A 34 4.59 -8.11 -13.61
CA SER A 34 3.82 -7.66 -14.78
C SER A 34 2.41 -7.19 -14.43
N THR A 35 1.96 -7.39 -13.19
CA THR A 35 0.63 -6.98 -12.72
C THR A 35 0.63 -5.53 -12.31
N GLN A 36 -0.05 -4.69 -13.08
CA GLN A 36 -0.29 -3.30 -12.75
C GLN A 36 -1.48 -3.18 -11.78
N VAL A 37 -1.34 -2.31 -10.79
CA VAL A 37 -2.46 -1.89 -9.93
C VAL A 37 -3.28 -0.87 -10.71
N PRO A 38 -4.58 -1.09 -10.97
CA PRO A 38 -5.42 -0.11 -11.66
C PRO A 38 -5.52 1.19 -10.86
N ASN A 39 -5.54 2.35 -11.55
CA ASN A 39 -5.62 3.67 -10.92
C ASN A 39 -6.85 3.88 -10.02
N ASN A 40 -7.88 3.06 -10.20
CA ASN A 40 -9.11 3.10 -9.42
C ASN A 40 -9.35 1.75 -8.71
N ALA A 41 -8.30 1.06 -8.30
CA ALA A 41 -8.44 -0.17 -7.53
C ALA A 41 -9.09 0.14 -6.18
N LEU A 42 -10.39 -0.04 -6.10
CA LEU A 42 -11.15 0.06 -4.87
C LEU A 42 -10.99 -1.23 -4.07
N ASN A 43 -10.46 -1.15 -2.86
CA ASN A 43 -10.64 -2.12 -1.78
C ASN A 43 -10.11 -3.54 -1.96
N SER A 44 -9.05 -3.77 -2.75
CA SER A 44 -8.54 -5.12 -2.99
C SER A 44 -7.12 -5.35 -2.47
N LEU A 45 -6.50 -4.38 -1.80
CA LEU A 45 -5.11 -4.50 -1.36
C LEU A 45 -4.97 -5.32 -0.07
N PHE A 46 -5.85 -5.10 0.88
CA PHE A 46 -5.84 -5.81 2.16
C PHE A 46 -7.12 -6.62 2.35
N ASP A 47 -7.00 -7.74 3.05
CA ASP A 47 -8.18 -8.49 3.48
C ASP A 47 -9.02 -7.65 4.43
N LEU A 48 -10.29 -8.02 4.57
CA LEU A 48 -11.18 -7.34 5.51
C LEU A 48 -10.60 -7.38 6.92
N LEU A 49 -10.73 -6.27 7.63
CA LEU A 49 -10.38 -6.22 9.03
C LEU A 49 -11.23 -7.21 9.82
N SER A 50 -10.59 -8.04 10.62
CA SER A 50 -11.26 -9.04 11.46
C SER A 50 -11.04 -8.75 12.93
N MET A 51 -11.94 -9.21 13.78
CA MET A 51 -11.74 -9.15 15.23
C MET A 51 -10.45 -9.82 15.68
N GLN A 52 -10.01 -10.87 14.99
CA GLN A 52 -8.74 -11.51 15.29
C GLN A 52 -7.56 -10.58 15.01
N THR A 53 -7.57 -9.88 13.87
CA THR A 53 -6.55 -8.89 13.50
C THR A 53 -6.48 -7.77 14.54
N LEU A 54 -7.63 -7.25 14.96
CA LEU A 54 -7.71 -6.21 16.00
C LEU A 54 -7.13 -6.69 17.35
N ARG A 55 -7.54 -7.86 17.82
CA ARG A 55 -7.07 -8.42 19.09
C ARG A 55 -5.57 -8.74 19.10
N GLN A 56 -5.06 -9.24 17.97
CA GLN A 56 -3.63 -9.52 17.81
C GLN A 56 -2.81 -8.28 17.49
N ARG A 57 -3.46 -7.16 17.18
CA ARG A 57 -2.83 -5.90 16.77
C ARG A 57 -1.82 -6.10 15.63
N THR A 58 -2.21 -6.95 14.70
CA THR A 58 -1.33 -7.39 13.62
C THR A 58 -1.22 -6.30 12.56
N SER A 59 -0.01 -5.90 12.24
CA SER A 59 0.26 -5.08 11.05
C SER A 59 0.37 -5.97 9.81
N GLU A 60 -0.04 -5.44 8.67
CA GLU A 60 0.06 -6.13 7.37
C GLU A 60 0.77 -5.23 6.38
N THR A 61 1.79 -5.76 5.73
CA THR A 61 2.67 -5.02 4.83
C THR A 61 2.61 -5.59 3.41
N LEU A 62 2.49 -4.70 2.43
CA LEU A 62 2.54 -5.02 1.00
C LEU A 62 3.58 -4.15 0.31
N GLY A 63 4.27 -4.73 -0.69
CA GLY A 63 5.26 -4.04 -1.49
C GLY A 63 4.74 -3.70 -2.88
N PHE A 64 5.07 -2.50 -3.39
CA PHE A 64 4.70 -2.03 -4.72
C PHE A 64 5.91 -1.38 -5.39
N ALA A 65 5.84 -1.20 -6.69
CA ALA A 65 6.80 -0.40 -7.44
C ALA A 65 6.06 0.72 -8.18
N LEU A 66 6.44 1.97 -7.91
CA LEU A 66 5.98 3.14 -8.64
C LEU A 66 6.96 3.44 -9.76
N VAL A 67 6.55 3.33 -11.02
CA VAL A 67 7.44 3.42 -12.19
C VAL A 67 7.06 4.59 -13.07
N ASN A 68 8.05 5.38 -13.46
CA ASN A 68 7.90 6.40 -14.48
C ASN A 68 7.93 5.74 -15.88
N LYS A 69 6.77 5.63 -16.51
CA LYS A 69 6.62 5.08 -17.89
C LYS A 69 6.61 6.16 -18.97
N PHE A 70 6.78 7.43 -18.61
CA PHE A 70 6.95 8.50 -19.59
C PHE A 70 8.36 8.45 -20.21
N SER A 71 8.50 9.07 -21.36
CA SER A 71 9.79 9.24 -22.03
C SER A 71 10.65 10.37 -21.44
N VAL A 72 10.10 11.11 -20.49
CA VAL A 72 10.73 12.26 -19.82
C VAL A 72 10.75 12.05 -18.29
N PRO A 73 11.67 12.70 -17.57
CA PRO A 73 11.62 12.70 -16.11
C PRO A 73 10.32 13.34 -15.61
N VAL A 74 9.86 12.93 -14.44
CA VAL A 74 8.81 13.60 -13.68
C VAL A 74 9.43 14.23 -12.43
N LYS A 75 8.85 15.35 -11.97
CA LYS A 75 9.35 16.10 -10.81
C LYS A 75 8.32 16.12 -9.69
N ASN A 76 8.79 16.46 -8.51
CA ASN A 76 7.97 16.68 -7.33
C ASN A 76 6.98 15.53 -7.11
N VAL A 77 7.48 14.29 -7.15
CA VAL A 77 6.62 13.13 -6.91
C VAL A 77 6.23 13.13 -5.44
N THR A 78 4.94 13.23 -5.17
CA THR A 78 4.40 13.27 -3.82
C THR A 78 3.42 12.13 -3.57
N VAL A 79 3.20 11.81 -2.32
CA VAL A 79 2.18 10.87 -1.87
C VAL A 79 1.35 11.50 -0.76
N LYS A 80 0.06 11.19 -0.76
CA LYS A 80 -0.87 11.53 0.33
C LYS A 80 -1.76 10.35 0.64
N ILE A 81 -1.94 10.04 1.93
CA ILE A 81 -2.88 9.04 2.42
C ILE A 81 -4.05 9.78 3.09
N VAL A 82 -5.23 9.69 2.49
CA VAL A 82 -6.46 10.20 3.08
C VAL A 82 -7.19 9.06 3.76
N GLN A 83 -7.39 9.15 5.06
CA GLN A 83 -8.01 8.12 5.89
C GLN A 83 -8.82 8.78 7.01
N GLU A 84 -9.83 8.08 7.52
CA GLU A 84 -10.65 8.57 8.63
C GLU A 84 -9.82 8.64 9.92
N GLU A 85 -10.03 9.71 10.71
CA GLU A 85 -9.24 9.96 11.91
C GLU A 85 -9.47 8.91 13.00
N ASP A 86 -10.69 8.41 13.11
CA ASP A 86 -11.15 7.43 14.10
C ASP A 86 -11.18 5.99 13.59
N ALA A 87 -10.72 5.73 12.37
CA ALA A 87 -10.64 4.37 11.82
C ALA A 87 -9.88 3.41 12.75
N LEU A 88 -10.38 2.18 12.87
CA LEU A 88 -9.79 1.12 13.71
C LEU A 88 -8.40 0.70 13.25
N ALA A 89 -8.16 0.74 11.95
CA ALA A 89 -6.82 0.55 11.39
C ALA A 89 -6.37 1.80 10.65
N LYS A 90 -5.08 2.02 10.63
CA LYS A 90 -4.42 3.13 9.93
C LYS A 90 -3.46 2.59 8.88
N PHE A 91 -3.11 3.46 7.95
CA PHE A 91 -2.17 3.17 6.89
C PHE A 91 -0.96 4.09 7.00
N ARG A 92 0.20 3.54 6.70
CA ARG A 92 1.47 4.28 6.57
C ARG A 92 2.26 3.75 5.38
N ILE A 93 3.15 4.57 4.89
CA ILE A 93 3.96 4.28 3.71
C ILE A 93 5.45 4.41 4.04
N ALA A 94 6.26 3.58 3.39
CA ALA A 94 7.70 3.78 3.34
C ALA A 94 8.16 3.72 1.88
N VAL A 95 9.13 4.55 1.54
CA VAL A 95 9.69 4.63 0.19
C VAL A 95 11.13 4.16 0.23
N VAL A 96 11.46 3.25 -0.66
CA VAL A 96 12.82 2.69 -0.77
C VAL A 96 13.31 2.79 -2.22
N PRO A 97 14.61 2.99 -2.43
CA PRO A 97 15.17 2.93 -3.78
C PRO A 97 15.02 1.51 -4.33
N LEU A 98 14.73 1.40 -5.62
CA LEU A 98 14.90 0.14 -6.34
C LEU A 98 16.36 -0.02 -6.76
N SER A 99 16.88 -1.24 -6.73
CA SER A 99 18.17 -1.54 -7.34
C SER A 99 18.13 -1.34 -8.85
N ASP A 100 19.30 -1.37 -9.52
CA ASP A 100 19.43 -1.29 -10.98
C ASP A 100 18.62 -2.36 -11.74
N LYS A 101 18.25 -3.44 -11.06
CA LYS A 101 17.42 -4.52 -11.57
C LYS A 101 15.95 -4.41 -11.14
N PHE A 102 15.51 -3.26 -10.70
CA PHE A 102 14.15 -3.03 -10.19
C PHE A 102 13.76 -3.97 -9.05
N TYR A 103 14.69 -4.21 -8.15
CA TYR A 103 14.51 -5.07 -6.99
C TYR A 103 14.46 -4.24 -5.69
N MET A 104 13.50 -4.56 -4.84
CA MET A 104 13.42 -4.10 -3.45
C MET A 104 13.54 -5.29 -2.49
N GLU A 105 13.76 -5.03 -1.20
CA GLU A 105 13.76 -6.08 -0.18
C GLU A 105 12.53 -6.99 -0.34
N HIS A 106 12.68 -8.28 -0.06
CA HIS A 106 11.58 -9.24 -0.04
C HIS A 106 11.33 -9.68 1.41
N ILE A 107 10.08 -9.57 1.87
CA ILE A 107 9.66 -10.04 3.19
C ILE A 107 9.00 -11.43 3.07
N ASP A 108 9.19 -12.28 4.08
CA ASP A 108 8.74 -13.67 4.04
C ASP A 108 7.21 -13.83 4.03
N ASN A 109 6.52 -12.89 4.66
CA ASN A 109 5.05 -12.88 4.72
C ASN A 109 4.54 -11.45 5.00
N ARG A 110 3.26 -11.21 4.79
CA ARG A 110 2.63 -9.90 4.96
C ARG A 110 2.66 -9.33 6.39
N TYR A 111 2.95 -10.14 7.39
CA TYR A 111 3.04 -9.72 8.79
C TYR A 111 4.47 -9.35 9.21
N SER A 112 5.42 -9.52 8.30
CA SER A 112 6.81 -9.08 8.48
C SER A 112 6.97 -7.62 8.08
N GLU A 113 7.89 -6.93 8.73
CA GLU A 113 8.29 -5.57 8.34
C GLU A 113 9.61 -5.61 7.57
N PRO A 114 9.77 -4.78 6.53
CA PRO A 114 11.05 -4.60 5.86
C PRO A 114 12.07 -3.96 6.80
N MET A 115 13.33 -4.37 6.73
CA MET A 115 14.38 -3.96 7.66
C MET A 115 14.78 -2.48 7.53
N GLN A 116 14.57 -1.87 6.36
CA GLN A 116 15.01 -0.51 6.06
C GLN A 116 13.84 0.41 5.69
N ALA A 117 12.71 0.26 6.36
CA ALA A 117 11.54 1.08 6.09
C ALA A 117 11.44 2.25 7.09
N ASP A 118 11.60 3.46 6.58
CA ASP A 118 11.21 4.68 7.29
C ASP A 118 9.74 4.94 7.02
N TRP A 119 8.91 4.79 8.04
CA TRP A 119 7.46 4.86 7.92
C TRP A 119 6.91 6.27 8.11
N TYR A 120 6.01 6.67 7.20
CA TYR A 120 5.32 7.97 7.21
C TYR A 120 3.80 7.76 7.11
N ASP A 121 3.03 8.42 7.94
CA ASP A 121 1.56 8.39 7.86
C ASP A 121 1.04 9.13 6.62
N ALA A 122 1.82 10.03 6.04
CA ALA A 122 1.52 10.79 4.83
C ALA A 122 0.11 11.41 4.82
N ALA A 123 -0.42 11.79 5.99
CA ALA A 123 -1.70 12.48 6.13
C ALA A 123 -1.68 13.85 5.41
N GLU A 124 -0.53 14.53 5.44
CA GLU A 124 -0.21 15.66 4.57
C GLU A 124 0.57 15.17 3.34
N GLU A 125 0.63 16.01 2.32
CA GLU A 125 1.36 15.68 1.09
C GLU A 125 2.87 15.57 1.37
N LEU A 126 3.42 14.39 1.15
CA LEU A 126 4.84 14.07 1.38
C LEU A 126 5.56 13.96 0.03
N THR A 127 6.61 14.77 -0.17
CA THR A 127 7.52 14.59 -1.32
C THR A 127 8.36 13.34 -1.11
N ILE A 128 8.24 12.36 -2.02
CA ILE A 128 8.96 11.09 -1.94
C ILE A 128 10.19 11.05 -2.84
N VAL A 129 10.21 11.87 -3.88
CA VAL A 129 11.40 12.13 -4.71
C VAL A 129 11.21 13.44 -5.47
N GLU A 130 12.30 14.23 -5.57
CA GLU A 130 12.27 15.50 -6.31
C GLU A 130 12.26 15.29 -7.83
N GLU A 131 12.96 14.27 -8.31
CA GLU A 131 12.97 13.91 -9.72
C GLU A 131 13.08 12.39 -9.89
N LEU A 132 12.20 11.82 -10.73
CA LEU A 132 12.22 10.42 -11.11
C LEU A 132 12.46 10.31 -12.62
N ALA A 133 13.64 9.81 -12.99
CA ALA A 133 14.05 9.70 -14.38
C ALA A 133 13.10 8.83 -15.22
N ALA A 134 13.10 9.05 -16.53
CA ALA A 134 12.36 8.21 -17.47
C ALA A 134 12.75 6.73 -17.32
N GLY A 135 11.76 5.86 -17.24
CA GLY A 135 11.97 4.41 -17.12
C GLY A 135 12.44 3.94 -15.73
N SER A 136 12.71 4.84 -14.77
CA SER A 136 13.09 4.46 -13.41
C SER A 136 11.88 4.30 -12.48
N GLY A 137 12.10 3.82 -11.27
CA GLY A 137 11.05 3.58 -10.30
C GLY A 137 11.51 3.64 -8.84
N LEU A 138 10.53 3.64 -7.95
CA LEU A 138 10.68 3.58 -6.50
C LEU A 138 9.96 2.35 -5.96
N GLY A 139 10.56 1.71 -4.94
CA GLY A 139 9.86 0.73 -4.12
C GLY A 139 8.96 1.44 -3.11
N ILE A 140 7.77 0.95 -2.95
CA ILE A 140 6.77 1.48 -2.03
C ILE A 140 6.33 0.34 -1.11
N TRP A 141 6.52 0.52 0.18
CA TRP A 141 5.88 -0.30 1.19
C TRP A 141 4.62 0.39 1.69
N LEU A 142 3.53 -0.32 1.72
CA LEU A 142 2.27 0.12 2.31
C LEU A 142 1.94 -0.82 3.47
N GLN A 143 1.73 -0.23 4.65
CA GLN A 143 1.37 -1.01 5.83
C GLN A 143 0.04 -0.55 6.38
N ARG A 144 -0.84 -1.51 6.66
CA ARG A 144 -2.00 -1.35 7.53
C ARG A 144 -1.60 -1.76 8.95
N TYR A 145 -1.88 -0.93 9.93
CA TYR A 145 -1.54 -1.18 11.33
C TYR A 145 -2.66 -0.74 12.27
N ILE A 146 -2.67 -1.29 13.46
CA ILE A 146 -3.59 -0.90 14.53
C ILE A 146 -2.93 0.19 15.37
N PRO A 147 -3.51 1.40 15.45
CA PRO A 147 -2.91 2.52 16.19
C PRO A 147 -2.76 2.24 17.69
N ASP A 148 -1.71 2.81 18.31
CA ASP A 148 -1.44 2.63 19.72
C ASP A 148 -2.58 3.08 20.64
N LYS A 149 -3.35 4.10 20.24
CA LYS A 149 -4.54 4.54 20.97
C LYS A 149 -5.55 3.42 21.23
N LEU A 150 -5.57 2.38 20.40
CA LEU A 150 -6.41 1.19 20.60
C LEU A 150 -5.73 0.14 21.50
N ASN A 151 -4.45 0.29 21.80
CA ASN A 151 -3.74 -0.62 22.69
C ASN A 151 -4.22 -0.52 24.15
N GLU A 152 -4.78 0.62 24.54
CA GLU A 152 -5.33 0.87 25.87
C GLU A 152 -6.77 0.33 26.04
N LYS A 153 -7.44 0.00 24.92
CA LYS A 153 -8.80 -0.54 24.97
C LYS A 153 -8.83 -2.01 25.35
N THR A 154 -9.81 -2.36 26.14
CA THR A 154 -10.13 -3.77 26.45
C THR A 154 -10.71 -4.48 25.22
N ASP A 155 -10.70 -5.81 25.23
CA ASP A 155 -11.35 -6.61 24.18
C ASP A 155 -12.83 -6.29 24.02
N ALA A 156 -13.53 -5.95 25.11
CA ALA A 156 -14.94 -5.59 25.08
C ALA A 156 -15.17 -4.24 24.36
N GLU A 157 -14.35 -3.22 24.65
CA GLU A 157 -14.40 -1.92 23.97
C GLU A 157 -14.03 -2.02 22.47
N LEU A 158 -13.07 -2.86 22.13
CA LEU A 158 -12.73 -3.13 20.72
C LEU A 158 -13.88 -3.81 19.97
N VAL A 159 -14.60 -4.73 20.63
CA VAL A 159 -15.80 -5.36 20.05
C VAL A 159 -16.90 -4.34 19.86
N GLU A 160 -17.12 -3.44 20.82
CA GLU A 160 -18.15 -2.40 20.73
C GLU A 160 -17.85 -1.43 19.58
N ASP A 161 -16.60 -0.96 19.45
CA ASP A 161 -16.18 -0.11 18.34
C ASP A 161 -16.36 -0.81 16.98
N PHE A 162 -15.95 -2.06 16.89
CA PHE A 162 -16.09 -2.86 15.67
C PHE A 162 -17.56 -3.01 15.26
N LEU A 163 -18.44 -3.30 16.22
CA LEU A 163 -19.88 -3.40 15.96
C LEU A 163 -20.52 -2.04 15.64
N ALA A 164 -20.01 -0.95 16.19
CA ALA A 164 -20.47 0.39 15.88
C ALA A 164 -20.14 0.79 14.43
N GLU A 165 -18.92 0.48 13.95
CA GLU A 165 -18.57 0.66 12.54
C GLU A 165 -19.45 -0.19 11.63
N GLU A 166 -19.69 -1.46 11.97
CA GLU A 166 -20.59 -2.33 11.22
C GLU A 166 -22.00 -1.75 11.09
N ASN A 167 -22.56 -1.20 12.16
CA ASN A 167 -23.88 -0.62 12.15
C ASN A 167 -23.97 0.65 11.30
N ASN A 168 -22.92 1.47 11.26
CA ASN A 168 -22.84 2.64 10.39
C ASN A 168 -22.80 2.26 8.91
N ILE A 169 -22.15 1.16 8.56
CA ILE A 169 -22.08 0.64 7.19
C ILE A 169 -23.39 -0.03 6.79
N ASN A 170 -24.05 -0.76 7.70
CA ASN A 170 -25.32 -1.47 7.44
C ASN A 170 -26.50 -0.55 7.14
N ALA A 171 -26.44 0.72 7.51
CA ALA A 171 -27.45 1.71 7.10
C ALA A 171 -27.42 1.99 5.58
N GLN A 172 -26.40 1.58 4.86
CA GLN A 172 -26.23 1.84 3.42
C GLN A 172 -26.17 0.58 2.52
N THR A 173 -25.91 -0.62 3.05
CA THR A 173 -25.78 -1.82 2.18
C THR A 173 -26.08 -3.11 2.91
N VAL A 174 -27.35 -3.46 3.07
CA VAL A 174 -27.74 -4.82 3.49
C VAL A 174 -27.83 -5.71 2.25
N THR A 175 -26.82 -6.50 2.01
CA THR A 175 -26.92 -7.71 1.17
C THR A 175 -26.10 -8.83 1.80
N ALA A 176 -26.85 -9.77 2.38
CA ALA A 176 -26.47 -11.14 2.71
C ALA A 176 -25.02 -11.47 3.09
N GLY A 177 -24.74 -11.55 4.38
CA GLY A 177 -23.95 -12.66 4.92
C GLY A 177 -22.45 -12.50 5.06
N LYS A 178 -21.84 -11.33 4.81
CA LYS A 178 -20.44 -11.03 5.19
C LYS A 178 -20.32 -9.56 5.58
N LEU A 179 -20.08 -9.33 6.85
CA LEU A 179 -19.76 -8.03 7.40
C LEU A 179 -18.44 -7.53 6.82
N LYS A 180 -18.49 -6.40 6.15
CA LYS A 180 -17.34 -5.72 5.54
C LYS A 180 -17.14 -4.39 6.24
N THR A 181 -16.12 -4.27 7.09
CA THR A 181 -15.57 -2.96 7.40
C THR A 181 -14.88 -2.43 6.14
N VAL A 182 -15.52 -1.49 5.48
CA VAL A 182 -14.94 -0.79 4.34
C VAL A 182 -14.13 0.38 4.89
N GLU A 183 -12.81 0.22 4.93
CA GLU A 183 -11.91 1.32 5.25
C GLU A 183 -11.87 2.25 4.03
N ASN A 184 -12.38 3.48 4.17
CA ASN A 184 -12.28 4.52 3.16
C ASN A 184 -10.88 5.12 3.19
N VAL A 185 -9.93 4.46 2.53
CA VAL A 185 -8.57 4.95 2.40
C VAL A 185 -8.27 5.26 0.95
N GLN A 186 -7.74 6.45 0.70
CA GLN A 186 -7.26 6.84 -0.61
C GLN A 186 -5.75 7.11 -0.55
N ILE A 187 -5.00 6.48 -1.44
CA ILE A 187 -3.57 6.72 -1.61
C ILE A 187 -3.39 7.41 -2.95
N MET A 188 -2.94 8.65 -2.91
CA MET A 188 -2.77 9.50 -4.08
C MET A 188 -1.29 9.75 -4.33
N PHE A 189 -0.85 9.52 -5.58
CA PHE A 189 0.47 9.93 -6.05
C PHE A 189 0.30 11.07 -7.05
N ASN A 190 0.92 12.22 -6.77
CA ASN A 190 0.95 13.37 -7.67
C ASN A 190 2.37 13.56 -8.20
N TYR A 191 2.50 14.22 -9.35
CA TYR A 191 3.78 14.53 -9.99
C TYR A 191 3.59 15.64 -11.01
N GLU A 192 4.69 16.31 -11.34
CA GLU A 192 4.76 17.31 -12.41
C GLU A 192 5.48 16.71 -13.63
N GLU A 193 4.87 16.81 -14.80
CA GLU A 193 5.53 16.43 -16.05
C GLU A 193 6.49 17.55 -16.48
N THR A 194 7.73 17.20 -16.86
CA THR A 194 8.63 18.17 -17.46
C THR A 194 8.21 18.40 -18.91
N GLU A 195 7.89 19.65 -19.26
CA GLU A 195 7.60 20.00 -20.64
C GLU A 195 8.79 19.63 -21.55
N THR A 196 8.50 18.87 -22.59
CA THR A 196 9.48 18.62 -23.67
C THR A 196 9.66 19.97 -24.37
N GLN A 197 10.79 20.64 -24.14
CA GLN A 197 11.17 21.74 -25.03
C GLN A 197 11.39 21.13 -26.41
N GLY A 198 10.41 21.39 -27.32
CA GLY A 198 10.44 21.01 -28.70
C GLY A 198 11.49 21.80 -29.52
#